data_18cf7dbf9a81c28e4fcc22bec1647150
#
_entry.id   18cf7dbf9a81c28e4fcc22bec1647150
#
_cell.length_a   1.000
_cell.length_b   1.000
_cell.length_c   1.000
_cell.angle_alpha   90.00
_cell.angle_beta   90.00
_cell.angle_gamma   90.00
#
_symmetry.space_group_name_H-M   'P 1'
#
loop_
_entity.id
_entity.type
_entity.pdbx_description
1 polymer ?
#
loop_
_entity_poly.entity_id
_entity_poly.type
_entity_poly.pdbx_seq_one_letter_code
_entity_poly.pdbx_strand_id
1 'polypeptide(L)' 'MLIVNTDFITDQRLQTLGIVHGVGLAFTRKGEISQAHEEMKKEASALGADAIINVRYTYGERGIFAAGTAVRFI' A
#
# COMPACT_ATOMS: atom_id res chain seq x y z
N MET A 1 -1.17 -10.24 -0.77
CA MET A 1 -1.85 -9.11 -1.41
C MET A 1 -0.87 -8.36 -2.31
N LEU A 2 -1.26 -8.10 -3.53
CA LEU A 2 -0.41 -7.39 -4.49
C LEU A 2 -0.36 -5.90 -4.15
N ILE A 3 0.85 -5.32 -4.20
CA ILE A 3 1.07 -3.90 -3.98
C ILE A 3 1.86 -3.38 -5.18
N VAL A 4 1.30 -2.41 -5.91
CA VAL A 4 1.95 -1.85 -7.10
C VAL A 4 1.88 -0.32 -7.07
N ASN A 5 2.79 0.31 -7.81
CA ASN A 5 2.85 1.78 -7.93
C ASN A 5 2.17 2.30 -9.20
N THR A 6 1.53 1.43 -9.95
CA THR A 6 0.75 1.79 -11.13
C THR A 6 -0.70 2.00 -10.77
N ASP A 7 -1.49 2.58 -11.69
CA ASP A 7 -2.91 2.82 -11.50
C ASP A 7 -3.79 1.71 -12.09
N PHE A 8 -3.17 0.62 -12.50
CA PHE A 8 -3.90 -0.52 -13.07
C PHE A 8 -3.16 -1.83 -12.77
N ILE A 9 -3.90 -2.94 -12.88
CA ILE A 9 -3.34 -4.29 -12.84
C ILE A 9 -3.79 -4.97 -14.12
N THR A 10 -2.84 -5.55 -14.86
CA THR A 10 -3.10 -6.18 -16.15
C THR A 10 -4.23 -7.19 -16.07
N ASP A 11 -5.17 -7.12 -17.01
CA ASP A 11 -6.32 -8.02 -17.14
C ASP A 11 -7.28 -8.02 -15.96
N GLN A 12 -7.24 -6.97 -15.13
CA GLN A 12 -8.15 -6.85 -13.98
C GLN A 12 -9.00 -5.59 -14.08
N ARG A 13 -10.30 -5.76 -13.80
CA ARG A 13 -11.18 -4.63 -13.55
C ARG A 13 -11.18 -4.37 -12.06
N LEU A 14 -11.06 -3.10 -11.68
CA LEU A 14 -10.83 -2.72 -10.29
C LEU A 14 -11.97 -1.88 -9.75
N GLN A 15 -12.38 -2.19 -8.53
CA GLN A 15 -13.30 -1.35 -7.75
C GLN A 15 -12.48 -0.69 -6.64
N THR A 16 -12.50 0.64 -6.60
CA THR A 16 -11.82 1.40 -5.56
C THR A 16 -12.59 1.28 -4.25
N LEU A 17 -11.89 0.93 -3.17
CA LEU A 17 -12.47 0.78 -1.84
C LEU A 17 -12.11 1.94 -0.91
N GLY A 18 -10.93 2.53 -1.08
CA GLY A 18 -10.49 3.63 -0.23
C GLY A 18 -8.98 3.80 -0.25
N ILE A 19 -8.52 4.86 0.41
CA ILE A 19 -7.11 5.14 0.55
C ILE A 19 -6.59 4.48 1.82
N VAL A 20 -5.43 3.83 1.72
CA VAL A 20 -4.79 3.15 2.85
C VAL A 20 -3.39 3.74 3.05
N HIS A 21 -2.90 3.66 4.28
CA HIS A 21 -1.62 4.25 4.68
C HIS A 21 -0.78 3.26 5.46
N GLY A 22 0.52 3.49 5.45
CA GLY A 22 1.45 2.76 6.29
C GLY A 22 2.65 3.62 6.66
N VAL A 23 3.19 3.40 7.84
CA VAL A 23 4.38 4.10 8.33
C VAL A 23 5.42 3.06 8.69
N GLY A 24 6.65 3.29 8.27
CA GLY A 24 7.78 2.44 8.61
C GLY A 24 8.81 3.21 9.43
N LEU A 25 9.15 2.70 10.60
CA LEU A 25 10.10 3.30 11.54
C LEU A 25 11.12 2.22 11.93
N ALA A 26 12.08 1.96 11.06
CA ALA A 26 13.08 0.92 11.29
C ALA A 26 14.49 1.49 11.09
N PHE A 27 15.51 0.70 11.44
CA PHE A 27 16.90 1.11 11.30
C PHE A 27 17.38 1.11 9.84
N THR A 28 16.73 0.34 8.98
CA THR A 28 17.10 0.25 7.56
C THR A 28 15.93 0.71 6.68
N ARG A 29 16.25 1.24 5.52
CA ARG A 29 15.22 1.66 4.56
C ARG A 29 14.36 0.49 4.11
N LYS A 30 14.98 -0.68 3.91
CA LYS A 30 14.25 -1.90 3.56
C LYS A 30 13.25 -2.30 4.65
N GLY A 31 13.66 -2.22 5.91
CA GLY A 31 12.78 -2.51 7.03
C GLY A 31 11.63 -1.53 7.16
N GLU A 32 11.89 -0.24 6.90
CA GLU A 32 10.87 0.79 6.90
C GLU A 32 9.80 0.53 5.84
N ILE A 33 10.24 0.18 4.62
CA ILE A 33 9.32 -0.12 3.52
C ILE A 33 8.48 -1.35 3.86
N SER A 34 9.09 -2.40 4.37
CA SER A 34 8.40 -3.62 4.75
C SER A 34 7.33 -3.35 5.81
N GLN A 35 7.66 -2.55 6.82
CA GLN A 35 6.73 -2.20 7.90
C GLN A 35 5.56 -1.37 7.37
N ALA A 36 5.85 -0.38 6.51
CA ALA A 36 4.81 0.44 5.90
C ALA A 36 3.85 -0.42 5.05
N HIS A 37 4.38 -1.38 4.29
CA HIS A 37 3.58 -2.30 3.49
C HIS A 37 2.66 -3.15 4.37
N GLU A 38 3.18 -3.67 5.48
CA GLU A 38 2.37 -4.49 6.39
C GLU A 38 1.20 -3.70 6.98
N GLU A 39 1.42 -2.44 7.34
CA GLU A 39 0.34 -1.59 7.83
C GLU A 39 -0.71 -1.30 6.76
N MET A 40 -0.26 -0.98 5.53
CA MET A 40 -1.19 -0.77 4.41
C MET A 40 -2.03 -2.02 4.15
N LYS A 41 -1.41 -3.20 4.21
CA LYS A 41 -2.11 -4.47 4.00
C LYS A 41 -3.19 -4.70 5.06
N LYS A 42 -2.91 -4.34 6.30
CA LYS A 42 -3.90 -4.47 7.38
C LYS A 42 -5.13 -3.60 7.10
N GLU A 43 -4.91 -2.35 6.72
CA GLU A 43 -6.01 -1.44 6.39
C GLU A 43 -6.79 -1.95 5.17
N ALA A 44 -6.08 -2.35 4.13
CA ALA A 44 -6.70 -2.86 2.91
C ALA A 44 -7.52 -4.13 3.18
N SER A 45 -6.99 -5.04 3.97
CA SER A 45 -7.70 -6.27 4.34
C SER A 45 -8.99 -5.97 5.10
N ALA A 46 -8.98 -4.97 5.96
CA ALA A 46 -10.18 -4.54 6.69
C ALA A 46 -11.25 -4.01 5.75
N LEU A 47 -10.87 -3.49 4.58
CA LEU A 47 -11.80 -3.02 3.55
C LEU A 47 -12.23 -4.13 2.59
N GLY A 48 -11.67 -5.33 2.71
CA GLY A 48 -11.95 -6.42 1.79
C GLY A 48 -11.22 -6.33 0.47
N ALA A 49 -10.07 -5.67 0.45
CA ALA A 49 -9.31 -5.44 -0.78
C ALA A 49 -8.56 -6.68 -1.26
N ASP A 50 -8.37 -6.75 -2.58
CA ASP A 50 -7.55 -7.78 -3.22
C ASP A 50 -6.14 -7.27 -3.52
N ALA A 51 -5.98 -5.95 -3.65
CA ALA A 51 -4.70 -5.33 -3.99
C ALA A 51 -4.65 -3.86 -3.56
N ILE A 52 -3.45 -3.30 -3.58
CA ILE A 52 -3.21 -1.89 -3.34
C ILE A 52 -2.49 -1.33 -4.56
N ILE A 53 -3.03 -0.29 -5.17
CA ILE A 53 -2.46 0.35 -6.36
C ILE A 53 -2.04 1.79 -6.05
N ASN A 54 -1.34 2.42 -6.98
CA ASN A 54 -0.92 3.83 -6.88
C ASN A 54 -0.13 4.13 -5.60
N VAL A 55 0.71 3.21 -5.18
CA VAL A 55 1.48 3.40 -3.96
C VAL A 55 2.53 4.49 -4.16
N ARG A 56 2.57 5.43 -3.24
CA ARG A 56 3.53 6.53 -3.20
C ARG A 56 4.20 6.55 -1.84
N TYR A 57 5.48 6.95 -1.85
CA TYR A 57 6.29 7.00 -0.63
C TYR A 57 6.78 8.40 -0.38
N THR A 58 6.74 8.82 0.88
CA THR A 58 7.39 10.03 1.35
C THR A 58 8.49 9.61 2.32
N TYR A 59 9.72 9.98 2.00
CA TYR A 59 10.89 9.60 2.78
C TYR A 59 11.24 10.71 3.75
N GLY A 60 11.33 10.37 5.03
CA GLY A 60 11.77 11.28 6.08
C GLY A 60 13.07 10.83 6.70
N GLU A 61 13.62 11.64 7.60
CA GLU A 61 14.85 11.30 8.30
C GLU A 61 14.68 10.09 9.22
N ARG A 62 13.49 9.92 9.78
CA ARG A 62 13.21 8.91 10.81
C ARG A 62 12.29 7.80 10.34
N GLY A 63 11.93 7.81 9.07
CA GLY A 63 11.02 6.78 8.59
C GLY A 63 10.50 7.06 7.21
N ILE A 64 9.55 6.23 6.80
CA ILE A 64 8.90 6.32 5.51
C ILE A 64 7.39 6.34 5.74
N PHE A 65 6.70 7.16 4.95
CA PHE A 65 5.24 7.17 4.90
C PHE A 65 4.81 6.66 3.53
N ALA A 66 3.88 5.71 3.52
CA ALA A 66 3.34 5.16 2.29
C ALA A 66 1.84 5.37 2.24
N ALA A 67 1.32 5.63 1.05
CA ALA A 67 -0.11 5.72 0.81
C ALA A 67 -0.44 5.06 -0.51
N GLY A 68 -1.62 4.45 -0.60
CA GLY A 68 -2.08 3.80 -1.80
C GLY A 68 -3.58 3.68 -1.82
N THR A 69 -4.12 3.11 -2.88
CA THR A 69 -5.55 2.91 -3.05
C THR A 69 -5.87 1.42 -2.97
N ALA A 70 -6.70 1.05 -2.02
CA ALA A 70 -7.17 -0.32 -1.88
C ALA A 70 -8.24 -0.59 -2.93
N VAL A 71 -8.13 -1.70 -3.64
CA VAL A 71 -9.04 -2.08 -4.72
C VAL A 71 -9.45 -3.53 -4.59
N ARG A 72 -10.62 -3.84 -5.17
CA ARG A 72 -11.12 -5.20 -5.29
C ARG A 72 -11.24 -5.56 -6.76
N PHE A 73 -10.92 -6.80 -7.11
CA PHE A 73 -11.11 -7.31 -8.47
C PHE A 73 -12.59 -7.62 -8.69
N ILE A 74 -13.11 -7.20 -9.83
CA ILE A 74 -14.51 -7.43 -10.19
C ILE A 74 -14.65 -8.13 -11.54
#